data_2d87a584d5cf0981d6394805e5fc4a7b
#
_entry.id   2d87a584d5cf0981d6394805e5fc4a7b
#
_cell.length_a   1.000
_cell.length_b   1.000
_cell.length_c   1.000
_cell.angle_alpha   90.00
_cell.angle_beta   90.00
_cell.angle_gamma   90.00
#
_symmetry.space_group_name_H-M   'P 1'
#
loop_
_entity.id
_entity.type
_entity.pdbx_description
1 polymer ?
#
loop_
_entity_poly.entity_id
_entity_poly.type
_entity_poly.pdbx_seq_one_letter_code
_entity_poly.pdbx_strand_id
1 'polypeptide(L)'
;MGKYFGTDGFRGEAGIDLTADHAYKVGRFLGWYYNALRERNGNNEPARIVIGKDTRRSSYMFEYSLVAGLTASGADAYLLHVTTTPSVAYIARVDDFDCGIMISASHNPYYDNGIKLIDCYGEKMPEETLLLVEDYIDGKLHVFDKDWPELPFAHREHIGRTVDYVAGRNRYMGYLISLGIYSFKGVKVGLDCANGASWNIAKSVFDALGADTYVINNKPNGTNINNNAGSTHIEGLQKFVVENGLDVGFAFDGDADRCLCVDEKGNVVTGDHILYIYCLLYTSDAADE
;
A
#
# COMPACT_ATOMS: atom_id res chain seq x y z
N MET A 1 11.78 17.99 -7.20
CA MET A 1 10.87 17.59 -6.11
C MET A 1 9.64 18.48 -6.19
N GLY A 2 8.46 17.91 -6.28
CA GLY A 2 7.22 18.65 -6.43
C GLY A 2 6.85 19.45 -5.17
N LYS A 3 5.78 20.24 -5.28
CA LYS A 3 5.21 21.04 -4.19
C LYS A 3 4.47 20.17 -3.15
N TYR A 4 3.76 19.14 -3.61
CA TYR A 4 2.91 18.25 -2.80
C TYR A 4 3.49 16.84 -2.68
N PHE A 5 3.99 16.26 -3.78
CA PHE A 5 4.52 14.92 -3.79
C PHE A 5 6.02 14.90 -3.48
N GLY A 6 6.36 14.37 -2.30
CA GLY A 6 7.72 14.07 -1.91
C GLY A 6 8.19 12.68 -2.37
N THR A 7 9.28 12.21 -1.76
CA THR A 7 9.83 10.86 -2.05
C THR A 7 8.80 9.74 -1.81
N ASP A 8 7.98 9.90 -0.77
CA ASP A 8 7.03 8.88 -0.29
C ASP A 8 5.56 9.26 -0.51
N GLY A 9 5.26 10.04 -1.54
CA GLY A 9 3.91 10.51 -1.86
C GLY A 9 3.56 11.87 -1.27
N PHE A 10 2.29 12.24 -1.37
CA PHE A 10 1.75 13.46 -0.77
C PHE A 10 1.37 13.16 0.68
N ARG A 11 2.17 13.64 1.65
CA ARG A 11 1.95 13.42 3.09
C ARG A 11 1.67 14.73 3.81
N GLY A 12 0.86 14.62 4.88
CA GLY A 12 0.60 15.74 5.79
C GLY A 12 -0.42 15.40 6.86
N GLU A 13 -0.66 16.32 7.78
CA GLU A 13 -1.72 16.17 8.76
C GLU A 13 -3.08 16.16 8.08
N ALA A 14 -3.87 15.12 8.37
CA ALA A 14 -5.14 14.87 7.69
C ALA A 14 -6.18 15.93 8.05
N GLY A 15 -6.73 16.59 7.03
CA GLY A 15 -7.69 17.69 7.16
C GLY A 15 -7.05 19.07 7.32
N ILE A 16 -5.71 19.15 7.39
CA ILE A 16 -4.93 20.40 7.47
C ILE A 16 -4.06 20.53 6.23
N ASP A 17 -2.97 19.77 6.14
CA ASP A 17 -2.04 19.82 5.00
C ASP A 17 -2.54 18.98 3.82
N LEU A 18 -3.08 17.79 4.13
CA LEU A 18 -3.70 16.89 3.17
C LEU A 18 -5.22 16.84 3.44
N THR A 19 -6.01 17.36 2.50
CA THR A 19 -7.46 17.52 2.65
C THR A 19 -8.26 16.57 1.74
N ALA A 20 -9.55 16.43 2.02
CA ALA A 20 -10.49 15.70 1.16
C ALA A 20 -10.56 16.29 -0.25
N ASP A 21 -10.43 17.63 -0.41
CA ASP A 21 -10.38 18.29 -1.71
C ASP A 21 -9.14 17.90 -2.50
N HIS A 22 -7.97 17.85 -1.86
CA HIS A 22 -6.75 17.33 -2.51
C HIS A 22 -6.95 15.91 -3.03
N ALA A 23 -7.49 15.01 -2.21
CA ALA A 23 -7.77 13.63 -2.61
C ALA A 23 -8.78 13.55 -3.75
N TYR A 24 -9.85 14.37 -3.69
CA TYR A 24 -10.82 14.46 -4.79
C TYR A 24 -10.16 14.91 -6.10
N LYS A 25 -9.33 15.95 -6.07
CA LYS A 25 -8.60 16.43 -7.25
C LYS A 25 -7.62 15.40 -7.81
N VAL A 26 -6.89 14.70 -6.94
CA VAL A 26 -6.04 13.58 -7.37
C VAL A 26 -6.87 12.54 -8.11
N GLY A 27 -8.01 12.14 -7.57
CA GLY A 27 -8.93 11.20 -8.23
C GLY A 27 -9.46 11.74 -9.56
N ARG A 28 -9.86 13.03 -9.61
CA ARG A 28 -10.32 13.71 -10.83
C ARG A 28 -9.26 13.63 -11.94
N PHE A 29 -8.02 14.01 -11.60
CA PHE A 29 -6.93 14.01 -12.56
C PHE A 29 -6.63 12.60 -13.07
N LEU A 30 -6.40 11.64 -12.17
CA LEU A 30 -6.02 10.27 -12.56
C LEU A 30 -7.11 9.62 -13.43
N GLY A 31 -8.39 9.75 -13.04
CA GLY A 31 -9.49 9.18 -13.80
C GLY A 31 -9.58 9.74 -15.21
N TRP A 32 -9.48 11.07 -15.35
CA TRP A 32 -9.50 11.73 -16.64
C TRP A 32 -8.25 11.42 -17.48
N TYR A 33 -7.07 11.50 -16.88
CA TYR A 33 -5.78 11.33 -17.55
C TYR A 33 -5.63 9.93 -18.17
N TYR A 34 -5.93 8.89 -17.39
CA TYR A 34 -5.82 7.52 -17.88
C TYR A 34 -6.92 7.17 -18.90
N ASN A 35 -8.13 7.71 -18.78
CA ASN A 35 -9.13 7.61 -19.86
C ASN A 35 -8.65 8.27 -21.14
N ALA A 36 -8.07 9.46 -21.08
CA ALA A 36 -7.52 10.15 -22.24
C ALA A 36 -6.34 9.39 -22.88
N LEU A 37 -5.49 8.78 -22.07
CA LEU A 37 -4.40 7.92 -22.58
C LEU A 37 -4.94 6.67 -23.27
N ARG A 38 -5.94 6.00 -22.69
CA ARG A 38 -6.59 4.83 -23.29
C ARG A 38 -7.24 5.17 -24.61
N GLU A 39 -8.01 6.24 -24.70
CA GLU A 39 -8.67 6.70 -25.91
C GLU A 39 -7.65 7.00 -27.03
N ARG A 40 -6.54 7.67 -26.70
CA ARG A 40 -5.44 7.93 -27.66
C ARG A 40 -4.81 6.65 -28.19
N ASN A 41 -4.80 5.58 -27.42
CA ASN A 41 -4.32 4.25 -27.81
C ASN A 41 -5.42 3.38 -28.45
N GLY A 42 -6.59 3.93 -28.75
CA GLY A 42 -7.70 3.23 -29.38
C GLY A 42 -8.50 2.31 -28.45
N ASN A 43 -8.34 2.46 -27.14
CA ASN A 43 -9.10 1.72 -26.13
C ASN A 43 -10.14 2.65 -25.48
N ASN A 44 -11.42 2.35 -25.66
CA ASN A 44 -12.54 3.14 -25.15
C ASN A 44 -13.12 2.57 -23.83
N GLU A 45 -12.53 1.49 -23.28
CA GLU A 45 -12.94 0.97 -21.98
C GLU A 45 -12.51 1.92 -20.85
N PRO A 46 -13.31 2.06 -19.78
CA PRO A 46 -12.95 2.90 -18.64
C PRO A 46 -11.60 2.53 -18.05
N ALA A 47 -10.82 3.53 -17.66
CA ALA A 47 -9.59 3.32 -16.92
C ALA A 47 -9.91 2.63 -15.60
N ARG A 48 -9.02 1.71 -15.18
CA ARG A 48 -9.16 0.87 -14.00
C ARG A 48 -8.10 1.27 -12.98
N ILE A 49 -8.54 1.73 -11.81
CA ILE A 49 -7.63 2.23 -10.77
C ILE A 49 -7.88 1.47 -9.48
N VAL A 50 -6.83 0.84 -8.95
CA VAL A 50 -6.91 0.06 -7.71
C VAL A 50 -6.52 0.92 -6.51
N ILE A 51 -7.28 0.82 -5.42
CA ILE A 51 -7.08 1.61 -4.20
C ILE A 51 -6.97 0.70 -2.99
N GLY A 52 -5.89 0.90 -2.22
CA GLY A 52 -5.71 0.32 -0.90
C GLY A 52 -5.52 1.40 0.15
N LYS A 53 -5.73 1.04 1.41
CA LYS A 53 -5.55 1.96 2.54
C LYS A 53 -5.04 1.22 3.78
N ASP A 54 -4.41 1.97 4.68
CA ASP A 54 -4.11 1.50 6.02
C ASP A 54 -5.32 1.67 6.97
N THR A 55 -5.09 1.44 8.26
CA THR A 55 -6.14 1.43 9.28
C THR A 55 -6.47 2.80 9.87
N ARG A 56 -5.85 3.89 9.42
CA ARG A 56 -6.09 5.25 9.94
C ARG A 56 -7.53 5.65 9.73
N ARG A 57 -8.08 6.38 10.71
CA ARG A 57 -9.44 6.90 10.63
C ARG A 57 -9.65 7.79 9.41
N SER A 58 -8.68 8.64 9.08
CA SER A 58 -8.72 9.53 7.93
C SER A 58 -8.63 8.81 6.57
N SER A 59 -8.12 7.58 6.54
CA SER A 59 -7.99 6.80 5.29
C SER A 59 -9.34 6.54 4.61
N TYR A 60 -10.43 6.42 5.38
CA TYR A 60 -11.79 6.29 4.83
C TYR A 60 -12.25 7.57 4.15
N MET A 61 -11.99 8.75 4.75
CA MET A 61 -12.32 10.04 4.15
C MET A 61 -11.60 10.22 2.82
N PHE A 62 -10.30 9.90 2.76
CA PHE A 62 -9.51 10.02 1.53
C PHE A 62 -9.93 9.01 0.47
N GLU A 63 -10.22 7.75 0.86
CA GLU A 63 -10.72 6.73 -0.08
C GLU A 63 -12.00 7.20 -0.77
N TYR A 64 -13.00 7.66 -0.01
CA TYR A 64 -14.26 8.14 -0.59
C TYR A 64 -14.07 9.38 -1.47
N SER A 65 -13.16 10.28 -1.10
CA SER A 65 -12.85 11.48 -1.91
C SER A 65 -12.16 11.10 -3.23
N LEU A 66 -11.18 10.21 -3.20
CA LEU A 66 -10.53 9.65 -4.39
C LEU A 66 -11.54 8.95 -5.31
N VAL A 67 -12.37 8.08 -4.74
CA VAL A 67 -13.41 7.34 -5.49
C VAL A 67 -14.38 8.30 -6.17
N ALA A 68 -14.85 9.33 -5.45
CA ALA A 68 -15.73 10.35 -6.04
C ALA A 68 -15.06 11.08 -7.22
N GLY A 69 -13.77 11.42 -7.08
CA GLY A 69 -13.00 12.04 -8.15
C GLY A 69 -12.83 11.15 -9.37
N LEU A 70 -12.44 9.89 -9.16
CA LEU A 70 -12.24 8.90 -10.22
C LEU A 70 -13.53 8.64 -11.01
N THR A 71 -14.60 8.32 -10.30
CA THR A 71 -15.89 7.99 -10.94
C THR A 71 -16.51 9.19 -11.64
N ALA A 72 -16.37 10.40 -11.08
CA ALA A 72 -16.79 11.65 -11.73
C ALA A 72 -15.99 11.96 -13.01
N SER A 73 -14.83 11.34 -13.19
CA SER A 73 -14.00 11.43 -14.40
C SER A 73 -14.17 10.23 -15.34
N GLY A 74 -15.06 9.29 -15.02
CA GLY A 74 -15.38 8.14 -15.88
C GLY A 74 -14.46 6.92 -15.67
N ALA A 75 -13.57 6.93 -14.68
CA ALA A 75 -12.73 5.79 -14.36
C ALA A 75 -13.39 4.86 -13.34
N ASP A 76 -13.15 3.55 -13.47
CA ASP A 76 -13.59 2.56 -12.49
C ASP A 76 -12.61 2.47 -11.31
N ALA A 77 -13.13 2.60 -10.09
CA ALA A 77 -12.38 2.50 -8.85
C ALA A 77 -12.53 1.11 -8.21
N TYR A 78 -11.42 0.39 -8.06
CA TYR A 78 -11.38 -0.96 -7.48
C TYR A 78 -10.83 -0.92 -6.05
N LEU A 79 -11.63 -1.29 -5.06
CA LEU A 79 -11.32 -1.15 -3.65
C LEU A 79 -10.79 -2.46 -3.06
N LEU A 80 -9.51 -2.46 -2.66
CA LEU A 80 -8.91 -3.53 -1.86
C LEU A 80 -9.21 -3.37 -0.37
N HIS A 81 -9.75 -2.22 0.04
CA HIS A 81 -9.95 -1.83 1.44
C HIS A 81 -8.64 -1.79 2.22
N VAL A 82 -8.66 -2.21 3.50
CA VAL A 82 -7.43 -2.25 4.30
C VAL A 82 -6.52 -3.35 3.78
N THR A 83 -5.38 -2.92 3.26
CA THR A 83 -4.34 -3.78 2.69
C THR A 83 -2.98 -3.09 2.74
N THR A 84 -1.90 -3.81 2.47
CA THR A 84 -0.53 -3.30 2.52
C THR A 84 -0.13 -2.58 1.25
N THR A 85 0.88 -1.69 1.32
CA THR A 85 1.43 -1.02 0.12
C THR A 85 1.93 -2.05 -0.92
N PRO A 86 2.69 -3.11 -0.54
CA PRO A 86 3.08 -4.14 -1.50
C PRO A 86 1.90 -4.88 -2.16
N SER A 87 0.76 -5.02 -1.47
CA SER A 87 -0.45 -5.60 -2.04
C SER A 87 -1.00 -4.75 -3.19
N VAL A 88 -1.06 -3.42 -3.01
CA VAL A 88 -1.52 -2.50 -4.06
C VAL A 88 -0.58 -2.54 -5.26
N ALA A 89 0.73 -2.49 -5.04
CA ALA A 89 1.74 -2.56 -6.08
C ALA A 89 1.68 -3.88 -6.88
N TYR A 90 1.55 -5.00 -6.17
CA TYR A 90 1.42 -6.31 -6.79
C TYR A 90 0.16 -6.41 -7.67
N ILE A 91 -0.99 -5.98 -7.15
CA ILE A 91 -2.27 -6.05 -7.87
C ILE A 91 -2.32 -5.07 -9.03
N ALA A 92 -1.77 -3.87 -8.90
CA ALA A 92 -1.67 -2.93 -10.02
C ALA A 92 -1.00 -3.57 -11.24
N ARG A 93 0.10 -4.30 -11.00
CA ARG A 93 0.87 -4.98 -12.04
C ARG A 93 0.21 -6.22 -12.61
N VAL A 94 -0.31 -7.14 -11.76
CA VAL A 94 -0.74 -8.48 -12.21
C VAL A 94 -2.16 -8.54 -12.73
N ASP A 95 -2.98 -7.53 -12.46
CA ASP A 95 -4.38 -7.45 -12.87
C ASP A 95 -4.63 -6.32 -13.88
N ASP A 96 -3.55 -5.84 -14.53
CA ASP A 96 -3.58 -4.85 -15.63
C ASP A 96 -4.36 -3.58 -15.26
N PHE A 97 -4.10 -3.01 -14.08
CA PHE A 97 -4.61 -1.69 -13.72
C PHE A 97 -3.78 -0.58 -14.36
N ASP A 98 -4.41 0.54 -14.68
CA ASP A 98 -3.69 1.71 -15.21
C ASP A 98 -2.79 2.34 -14.15
N CYS A 99 -3.25 2.37 -12.91
CA CYS A 99 -2.43 2.73 -11.75
C CYS A 99 -3.03 2.21 -10.45
N GLY A 100 -2.22 2.27 -9.39
CA GLY A 100 -2.60 2.00 -8.01
C GLY A 100 -2.50 3.24 -7.12
N ILE A 101 -3.34 3.29 -6.09
CA ILE A 101 -3.30 4.34 -5.06
C ILE A 101 -3.23 3.66 -3.70
N MET A 102 -2.21 4.00 -2.90
CA MET A 102 -2.15 3.60 -1.49
C MET A 102 -2.34 4.81 -0.58
N ILE A 103 -3.31 4.71 0.32
CA ILE A 103 -3.62 5.73 1.32
C ILE A 103 -2.96 5.34 2.63
N SER A 104 -1.80 5.94 2.91
CA SER A 104 -1.02 5.71 4.12
C SER A 104 0.08 6.74 4.31
N ALA A 105 0.42 7.05 5.56
CA ALA A 105 1.63 7.75 5.94
C ALA A 105 2.66 6.82 6.59
N SER A 106 2.63 5.50 6.29
CA SER A 106 3.60 4.50 6.75
C SER A 106 3.74 4.52 8.28
N HIS A 107 4.92 4.85 8.80
CA HIS A 107 5.25 4.84 10.24
C HIS A 107 4.84 6.10 11.00
N ASN A 108 4.28 7.12 10.34
CA ASN A 108 3.87 8.36 11.01
C ASN A 108 2.73 8.12 12.01
N PRO A 109 2.49 9.04 12.96
CA PRO A 109 1.34 9.01 13.86
C PRO A 109 0.00 8.96 13.11
N TYR A 110 -1.07 8.57 13.81
CA TYR A 110 -2.39 8.33 13.21
C TYR A 110 -3.05 9.57 12.59
N TYR A 111 -2.69 10.75 13.06
CA TYR A 111 -3.26 12.02 12.57
C TYR A 111 -2.66 12.46 11.23
N ASP A 112 -1.47 11.98 10.88
CA ASP A 112 -0.93 12.12 9.53
C ASP A 112 -1.56 11.09 8.59
N ASN A 113 -1.60 11.43 7.30
CA ASN A 113 -1.92 10.48 6.24
C ASN A 113 -1.15 10.83 4.97
N GLY A 114 -1.28 9.98 3.95
CA GLY A 114 -0.61 10.19 2.67
C GLY A 114 -1.34 9.52 1.52
N ILE A 115 -1.03 9.99 0.31
CA ILE A 115 -1.47 9.39 -0.95
C ILE A 115 -0.21 9.04 -1.74
N LYS A 116 0.05 7.74 -1.92
CA LYS A 116 1.12 7.21 -2.75
C LYS A 116 0.53 6.77 -4.08
N LEU A 117 1.08 7.24 -5.18
CA LEU A 117 0.67 6.85 -6.53
C LEU A 117 1.66 5.83 -7.09
N ILE A 118 1.12 4.75 -7.62
CA ILE A 118 1.83 3.56 -8.11
C ILE A 118 1.44 3.38 -9.58
N ASP A 119 2.40 3.14 -10.44
CA ASP A 119 2.15 2.92 -11.86
C ASP A 119 1.63 1.50 -12.18
N CYS A 120 1.37 1.21 -13.44
CA CYS A 120 0.90 -0.10 -13.90
C CYS A 120 1.96 -1.22 -13.77
N TYR A 121 3.22 -0.88 -13.50
CA TYR A 121 4.28 -1.85 -13.25
C TYR A 121 4.44 -2.19 -11.76
N GLY A 122 3.66 -1.53 -10.89
CA GLY A 122 3.75 -1.66 -9.43
C GLY A 122 4.88 -0.84 -8.83
N GLU A 123 5.41 0.13 -9.56
CA GLU A 123 6.48 1.01 -9.15
C GLU A 123 5.93 2.39 -8.74
N LYS A 124 6.78 3.23 -8.15
CA LYS A 124 6.42 4.61 -7.86
C LYS A 124 6.04 5.34 -9.15
N MET A 125 4.94 6.06 -9.14
CA MET A 125 4.49 6.89 -10.26
C MET A 125 5.63 7.80 -10.76
N PRO A 126 5.87 7.87 -12.09
CA PRO A 126 6.88 8.76 -12.67
C PRO A 126 6.70 10.23 -12.25
N GLU A 127 7.81 10.94 -12.02
CA GLU A 127 7.81 12.32 -11.55
C GLU A 127 7.04 13.25 -12.51
N GLU A 128 7.13 13.00 -13.81
CA GLU A 128 6.38 13.75 -14.85
C GLU A 128 4.86 13.71 -14.59
N THR A 129 4.32 12.53 -14.29
CA THR A 129 2.88 12.38 -13.98
C THR A 129 2.52 13.03 -12.65
N LEU A 130 3.40 12.90 -11.63
CA LEU A 130 3.20 13.56 -10.34
C LEU A 130 3.12 15.09 -10.48
N LEU A 131 3.97 15.69 -11.31
CA LEU A 131 3.93 17.12 -11.59
C LEU A 131 2.62 17.55 -12.28
N LEU A 132 2.08 16.74 -13.19
CA LEU A 132 0.78 17.03 -13.80
C LEU A 132 -0.37 16.98 -12.77
N VAL A 133 -0.32 16.05 -11.80
CA VAL A 133 -1.27 16.02 -10.68
C VAL A 133 -1.19 17.33 -9.89
N GLU A 134 0.02 17.79 -9.56
CA GLU A 134 0.25 19.03 -8.81
C GLU A 134 -0.25 20.25 -9.59
N ASP A 135 0.04 20.30 -10.88
CA ASP A 135 -0.42 21.38 -11.76
C ASP A 135 -1.96 21.43 -11.82
N TYR A 136 -2.62 20.27 -11.81
CA TYR A 136 -4.08 20.26 -11.72
C TYR A 136 -4.60 20.73 -10.36
N ILE A 137 -3.98 20.32 -9.25
CA ILE A 137 -4.34 20.80 -7.91
C ILE A 137 -4.24 22.34 -7.84
N ASP A 138 -3.19 22.91 -8.44
CA ASP A 138 -2.94 24.35 -8.47
C ASP A 138 -3.74 25.09 -9.56
N GLY A 139 -4.55 24.42 -10.37
CA GLY A 139 -5.39 25.02 -11.42
C GLY A 139 -4.62 25.57 -12.64
N LYS A 140 -3.45 24.99 -12.91
CA LYS A 140 -2.54 25.40 -14.03
C LYS A 140 -2.15 24.26 -14.96
N LEU A 141 -2.96 23.17 -14.97
CA LEU A 141 -2.67 22.00 -15.77
C LEU A 141 -2.55 22.32 -17.27
N HIS A 142 -1.37 22.03 -17.83
CA HIS A 142 -1.12 22.01 -19.26
C HIS A 142 -0.67 20.63 -19.69
N VAL A 143 -1.48 19.95 -20.49
CA VAL A 143 -1.16 18.60 -20.98
C VAL A 143 -1.88 18.36 -22.31
N PHE A 144 -1.29 17.55 -23.19
CA PHE A 144 -1.79 17.28 -24.54
C PHE A 144 -1.94 18.56 -25.39
N ASP A 145 -0.96 19.46 -25.25
CA ASP A 145 -0.89 20.76 -25.95
C ASP A 145 -2.08 21.69 -25.68
N LYS A 146 -2.68 21.59 -24.49
CA LYS A 146 -3.84 22.37 -24.10
C LYS A 146 -3.84 22.67 -22.59
N ASP A 147 -4.38 23.85 -22.25
CA ASP A 147 -4.67 24.24 -20.88
C ASP A 147 -6.01 23.64 -20.42
N TRP A 148 -6.01 23.10 -19.19
CA TRP A 148 -7.19 22.51 -18.58
C TRP A 148 -7.46 23.17 -17.22
N PRO A 149 -8.13 24.35 -17.20
CA PRO A 149 -8.47 25.02 -15.94
C PRO A 149 -9.43 24.17 -15.11
N GLU A 150 -10.29 23.39 -15.78
CA GLU A 150 -11.14 22.36 -15.17
C GLU A 150 -11.23 21.16 -16.10
N LEU A 151 -11.33 19.96 -15.51
CA LEU A 151 -11.52 18.72 -16.25
C LEU A 151 -13.01 18.44 -16.47
N PRO A 152 -13.40 17.89 -17.62
CA PRO A 152 -14.78 17.54 -17.90
C PRO A 152 -15.30 16.49 -16.92
N PHE A 153 -16.59 16.53 -16.61
CA PHE A 153 -17.28 15.49 -15.87
C PHE A 153 -17.82 14.41 -16.82
N ALA A 154 -17.74 13.17 -16.39
CA ALA A 154 -18.44 12.09 -17.05
C ALA A 154 -19.97 12.21 -16.85
N HIS A 155 -20.74 11.76 -17.82
CA HIS A 155 -22.19 11.86 -17.78
C HIS A 155 -22.84 10.51 -18.08
N ARG A 156 -24.01 10.25 -17.48
CA ARG A 156 -24.85 9.08 -17.75
C ARG A 156 -24.07 7.77 -17.63
N GLU A 157 -24.07 6.94 -18.66
CA GLU A 157 -23.37 5.66 -18.76
C GLU A 157 -21.85 5.75 -18.73
N HIS A 158 -21.28 6.93 -18.90
CA HIS A 158 -19.82 7.18 -18.84
C HIS A 158 -19.33 7.49 -17.41
N ILE A 159 -20.23 7.62 -16.43
CA ILE A 159 -19.82 7.74 -15.02
C ILE A 159 -19.17 6.42 -14.60
N GLY A 160 -17.96 6.51 -13.99
CA GLY A 160 -17.22 5.34 -13.55
C GLY A 160 -17.93 4.58 -12.42
N ARG A 161 -17.55 3.33 -12.22
CA ARG A 161 -18.13 2.45 -11.20
C ARG A 161 -17.16 2.28 -10.01
N THR A 162 -17.72 1.93 -8.87
CA THR A 162 -16.97 1.42 -7.72
C THR A 162 -17.11 -0.09 -7.67
N VAL A 163 -15.98 -0.78 -7.58
CA VAL A 163 -15.92 -2.24 -7.50
C VAL A 163 -15.28 -2.66 -6.18
N ASP A 164 -15.99 -3.47 -5.40
CA ASP A 164 -15.41 -4.13 -4.22
C ASP A 164 -14.47 -5.26 -4.71
N TYR A 165 -13.15 -5.08 -4.51
CA TYR A 165 -12.13 -5.96 -5.09
C TYR A 165 -11.34 -6.74 -4.04
N VAL A 166 -12.02 -7.31 -3.05
CA VAL A 166 -11.43 -8.18 -2.02
C VAL A 166 -10.71 -9.37 -2.64
N ALA A 167 -11.14 -9.85 -3.82
CA ALA A 167 -10.46 -10.90 -4.56
C ALA A 167 -8.99 -10.56 -4.87
N GLY A 168 -8.67 -9.31 -5.18
CA GLY A 168 -7.30 -8.86 -5.40
C GLY A 168 -6.44 -9.03 -4.15
N ARG A 169 -6.93 -8.62 -2.97
CA ARG A 169 -6.22 -8.83 -1.71
C ARG A 169 -5.96 -10.32 -1.44
N ASN A 170 -6.95 -11.18 -1.70
CA ASN A 170 -6.80 -12.63 -1.54
C ASN A 170 -5.78 -13.21 -2.53
N ARG A 171 -5.71 -12.67 -3.75
CA ARG A 171 -4.68 -13.03 -4.74
C ARG A 171 -3.27 -12.68 -4.23
N TYR A 172 -3.09 -11.51 -3.63
CA TYR A 172 -1.80 -11.15 -3.02
C TYR A 172 -1.42 -12.09 -1.87
N MET A 173 -2.36 -12.45 -0.99
CA MET A 173 -2.09 -13.45 0.06
C MET A 173 -1.70 -14.82 -0.54
N GLY A 174 -2.40 -15.26 -1.58
CA GLY A 174 -2.06 -16.48 -2.31
C GLY A 174 -0.65 -16.44 -2.92
N TYR A 175 -0.26 -15.29 -3.48
CA TYR A 175 1.10 -15.07 -3.96
C TYR A 175 2.13 -15.21 -2.84
N LEU A 176 1.93 -14.53 -1.70
CA LEU A 176 2.85 -14.65 -0.55
C LEU A 176 2.99 -16.09 -0.06
N ILE A 177 1.89 -16.83 0.03
CA ILE A 177 1.90 -18.26 0.43
C ILE A 177 2.69 -19.09 -0.59
N SER A 178 2.58 -18.79 -1.88
CA SER A 178 3.28 -19.53 -2.94
C SER A 178 4.81 -19.34 -2.94
N LEU A 179 5.32 -18.29 -2.24
CA LEU A 179 6.76 -18.09 -2.07
C LEU A 179 7.38 -19.03 -1.02
N GLY A 180 6.56 -19.63 -0.16
CA GLY A 180 7.01 -20.59 0.84
C GLY A 180 7.28 -21.95 0.21
N ILE A 181 8.56 -22.27 0.02
CA ILE A 181 8.97 -23.58 -0.55
C ILE A 181 9.03 -24.69 0.50
N TYR A 182 9.05 -24.34 1.79
CA TYR A 182 9.05 -25.28 2.91
C TYR A 182 7.87 -25.03 3.85
N SER A 183 7.43 -26.09 4.53
CA SER A 183 6.43 -25.97 5.59
C SER A 183 7.05 -25.36 6.85
N PHE A 184 6.32 -24.45 7.49
CA PHE A 184 6.70 -23.87 8.79
C PHE A 184 6.08 -24.62 9.97
N LYS A 185 5.65 -25.86 9.77
CA LYS A 185 5.04 -26.69 10.83
C LYS A 185 6.00 -26.85 12.00
N GLY A 186 5.53 -26.45 13.19
CA GLY A 186 6.31 -26.51 14.44
C GLY A 186 7.19 -25.30 14.68
N VAL A 187 7.18 -24.30 13.78
CA VAL A 187 7.85 -23.01 13.98
C VAL A 187 6.88 -22.05 14.66
N LYS A 188 7.28 -21.49 15.80
CA LYS A 188 6.52 -20.48 16.54
C LYS A 188 6.91 -19.09 16.10
N VAL A 189 5.98 -18.39 15.47
CA VAL A 189 6.23 -17.07 14.88
C VAL A 189 5.48 -15.97 15.64
N GLY A 190 6.21 -14.95 16.13
CA GLY A 190 5.66 -13.72 16.68
C GLY A 190 5.43 -12.68 15.60
N LEU A 191 4.26 -12.04 15.59
CA LEU A 191 3.94 -10.99 14.62
C LEU A 191 3.50 -9.72 15.36
N ASP A 192 4.16 -8.60 15.07
CA ASP A 192 3.69 -7.27 15.47
C ASP A 192 3.15 -6.54 14.25
N CYS A 193 1.83 -6.37 14.19
CA CYS A 193 1.13 -5.76 13.06
C CYS A 193 0.99 -4.24 13.19
N ALA A 194 1.64 -3.59 14.16
CA ALA A 194 1.58 -2.13 14.37
C ALA A 194 0.14 -1.54 14.42
N ASN A 195 -0.89 -2.35 14.67
CA ASN A 195 -2.30 -1.98 14.43
C ASN A 195 -2.53 -1.39 13.01
N GLY A 196 -1.68 -1.74 12.05
CA GLY A 196 -1.63 -1.27 10.68
C GLY A 196 -2.25 -2.24 9.68
N ALA A 197 -1.89 -2.08 8.43
CA ALA A 197 -2.48 -2.78 7.28
C ALA A 197 -2.22 -4.29 7.26
N SER A 198 -1.16 -4.76 7.91
CA SER A 198 -0.81 -6.19 8.00
C SER A 198 -1.70 -7.02 8.95
N TRP A 199 -2.55 -6.37 9.77
CA TRP A 199 -3.28 -6.99 10.87
C TRP A 199 -4.11 -8.21 10.49
N ASN A 200 -4.65 -8.25 9.28
CA ASN A 200 -5.48 -9.34 8.76
C ASN A 200 -4.79 -10.19 7.68
N ILE A 201 -3.58 -9.83 7.26
CA ILE A 201 -2.82 -10.51 6.21
C ILE A 201 -1.72 -11.38 6.83
N ALA A 202 -0.89 -10.81 7.70
CA ALA A 202 0.30 -11.47 8.20
C ALA A 202 -0.01 -12.82 8.86
N LYS A 203 -0.93 -12.84 9.83
CA LYS A 203 -1.33 -14.10 10.47
C LYS A 203 -1.84 -15.13 9.47
N SER A 204 -2.71 -14.72 8.55
CA SER A 204 -3.32 -15.62 7.57
C SER A 204 -2.29 -16.30 6.66
N VAL A 205 -1.24 -15.58 6.27
CA VAL A 205 -0.15 -16.10 5.44
C VAL A 205 0.69 -17.10 6.23
N PHE A 206 1.14 -16.76 7.44
CA PHE A 206 1.96 -17.67 8.25
C PHE A 206 1.18 -18.92 8.71
N ASP A 207 -0.10 -18.79 9.06
CA ASP A 207 -0.98 -19.92 9.38
C ASP A 207 -1.10 -20.87 8.16
N ALA A 208 -1.29 -20.33 6.96
CA ALA A 208 -1.38 -21.13 5.74
C ALA A 208 -0.08 -21.86 5.40
N LEU A 209 1.07 -21.30 5.79
CA LEU A 209 2.38 -21.96 5.68
C LEU A 209 2.63 -23.00 6.78
N GLY A 210 1.73 -23.09 7.78
CA GLY A 210 1.76 -24.08 8.85
C GLY A 210 2.44 -23.64 10.13
N ALA A 211 2.79 -22.36 10.29
CA ALA A 211 3.39 -21.83 11.51
C ALA A 211 2.40 -21.77 12.68
N ASP A 212 2.93 -21.88 13.90
CA ASP A 212 2.20 -21.54 15.12
C ASP A 212 2.35 -20.03 15.37
N THR A 213 1.32 -19.23 15.02
CA THR A 213 1.41 -17.77 15.03
C THR A 213 0.88 -17.13 16.30
N TYR A 214 1.66 -16.22 16.85
CA TYR A 214 1.37 -15.40 18.01
C TYR A 214 1.38 -13.91 17.58
N VAL A 215 0.30 -13.17 17.84
CA VAL A 215 0.15 -11.84 17.25
C VAL A 215 -0.10 -10.79 18.33
N ILE A 216 0.63 -9.68 18.25
CA ILE A 216 0.40 -8.47 19.05
C ILE A 216 0.04 -7.30 18.11
N ASN A 217 -0.52 -6.24 18.67
CA ASN A 217 -0.89 -5.01 17.96
C ASN A 217 -1.71 -5.27 16.67
N ASN A 218 -2.73 -6.12 16.77
CA ASN A 218 -3.59 -6.52 15.65
C ASN A 218 -5.07 -6.13 15.83
N LYS A 219 -5.34 -5.10 16.65
CA LYS A 219 -6.70 -4.58 16.93
C LYS A 219 -6.79 -3.09 16.58
N PRO A 220 -6.76 -2.75 15.29
CA PRO A 220 -6.82 -1.36 14.86
C PRO A 220 -8.13 -0.70 15.26
N ASN A 221 -8.06 0.54 15.75
CA ASN A 221 -9.22 1.36 16.10
C ASN A 221 -9.29 2.70 15.37
N GLY A 222 -8.38 2.90 14.40
CA GLY A 222 -8.29 4.12 13.59
C GLY A 222 -7.34 5.17 14.14
N THR A 223 -6.92 5.06 15.41
CA THR A 223 -6.05 6.04 16.09
C THR A 223 -4.85 5.42 16.80
N ASN A 224 -4.70 4.10 16.78
CA ASN A 224 -3.64 3.39 17.48
C ASN A 224 -2.56 2.80 16.55
N ILE A 225 -2.60 3.09 15.25
CA ILE A 225 -1.57 2.66 14.31
C ILE A 225 -0.19 3.20 14.73
N ASN A 226 0.85 2.36 14.71
CA ASN A 226 2.23 2.67 15.10
C ASN A 226 2.43 3.18 16.55
N ASN A 227 1.39 3.17 17.37
CA ASN A 227 1.48 3.71 18.73
C ASN A 227 2.20 2.70 19.64
N ASN A 228 3.48 2.94 19.95
CA ASN A 228 4.37 2.03 20.66
C ASN A 228 4.31 0.60 20.10
N ALA A 229 4.31 0.45 18.78
CA ALA A 229 4.06 -0.79 18.08
C ALA A 229 4.81 -0.84 16.74
N GLY A 230 5.07 -2.06 16.26
CA GLY A 230 5.64 -2.33 14.95
C GLY A 230 7.14 -2.07 14.85
N SER A 231 7.61 -1.94 13.61
CA SER A 231 9.04 -1.89 13.29
C SER A 231 9.78 -0.66 13.83
N THR A 232 9.08 0.41 14.18
CA THR A 232 9.69 1.61 14.81
C THR A 232 9.76 1.53 16.34
N HIS A 233 9.15 0.50 16.95
CA HIS A 233 9.11 0.24 18.39
C HIS A 233 9.31 -1.25 18.65
N ILE A 234 10.46 -1.77 18.23
CA ILE A 234 10.76 -3.21 18.17
C ILE A 234 10.85 -3.87 19.54
N GLU A 235 11.07 -3.09 20.62
CA GLU A 235 11.26 -3.57 21.98
C GLU A 235 10.07 -4.41 22.48
N GLY A 236 8.85 -4.05 22.03
CA GLY A 236 7.63 -4.81 22.32
C GLY A 236 7.69 -6.23 21.78
N LEU A 237 8.12 -6.39 20.52
CA LEU A 237 8.28 -7.70 19.89
C LEU A 237 9.44 -8.49 20.49
N GLN A 238 10.60 -7.86 20.78
CA GLN A 238 11.74 -8.52 21.42
C GLN A 238 11.33 -9.21 22.73
N LYS A 239 10.64 -8.46 23.61
CA LYS A 239 10.11 -8.97 24.86
C LYS A 239 9.10 -10.09 24.63
N PHE A 240 8.18 -9.92 23.68
CA PHE A 240 7.13 -10.88 23.37
C PHE A 240 7.70 -12.22 22.88
N VAL A 241 8.72 -12.21 22.02
CA VAL A 241 9.39 -13.41 21.52
C VAL A 241 10.03 -14.20 22.68
N VAL A 242 10.81 -13.54 23.53
CA VAL A 242 11.51 -14.18 24.64
C VAL A 242 10.55 -14.73 25.69
N GLU A 243 9.55 -13.94 26.10
CA GLU A 243 8.59 -14.34 27.15
C GLU A 243 7.70 -15.51 26.74
N ASN A 244 7.44 -15.66 25.44
CA ASN A 244 6.59 -16.75 24.92
C ASN A 244 7.38 -17.92 24.32
N GLY A 245 8.72 -17.88 24.35
CA GLY A 245 9.57 -18.91 23.80
C GLY A 245 9.30 -19.15 22.31
N LEU A 246 9.24 -18.06 21.56
CA LEU A 246 9.01 -18.09 20.10
C LEU A 246 10.35 -18.27 19.38
N ASP A 247 10.33 -18.88 18.20
CA ASP A 247 11.52 -19.13 17.41
C ASP A 247 11.99 -17.89 16.65
N VAL A 248 11.05 -17.04 16.22
CA VAL A 248 11.30 -15.82 15.44
C VAL A 248 10.16 -14.82 15.60
N GLY A 249 10.45 -13.55 15.46
CA GLY A 249 9.45 -12.49 15.42
C GLY A 249 9.59 -11.57 14.21
N PHE A 250 8.48 -11.03 13.70
CA PHE A 250 8.45 -10.03 12.63
C PHE A 250 7.59 -8.85 13.03
N ALA A 251 8.15 -7.64 12.93
CA ALA A 251 7.43 -6.39 13.15
C ALA A 251 7.29 -5.61 11.85
N PHE A 252 6.08 -5.19 11.55
CA PHE A 252 5.75 -4.38 10.37
C PHE A 252 5.54 -2.92 10.77
N ASP A 253 5.63 -2.00 9.83
CA ASP A 253 5.13 -0.64 10.00
C ASP A 253 3.67 -0.53 9.52
N GLY A 254 3.10 0.68 9.58
CA GLY A 254 1.67 0.90 9.38
C GLY A 254 1.10 0.41 8.06
N ASP A 255 1.86 0.43 6.96
CA ASP A 255 1.44 -0.06 5.65
C ASP A 255 2.25 -1.28 5.16
N ALA A 256 3.09 -1.81 6.05
CA ALA A 256 3.84 -3.04 5.89
C ALA A 256 4.72 -3.08 4.62
N ASP A 257 5.33 -1.95 4.26
CA ASP A 257 6.41 -1.90 3.28
C ASP A 257 7.79 -2.06 3.95
N ARG A 258 7.84 -2.05 5.30
CA ARG A 258 9.02 -2.32 6.13
C ARG A 258 8.75 -3.45 7.10
N CYS A 259 9.80 -4.27 7.32
CA CYS A 259 9.78 -5.36 8.26
C CYS A 259 11.11 -5.44 9.00
N LEU A 260 11.06 -5.63 10.33
CA LEU A 260 12.21 -6.01 11.15
C LEU A 260 11.98 -7.40 11.72
N CYS A 261 13.08 -8.15 11.87
CA CYS A 261 13.08 -9.49 12.42
C CYS A 261 13.75 -9.53 13.79
N VAL A 262 13.29 -10.44 14.65
CA VAL A 262 13.85 -10.71 15.99
C VAL A 262 14.10 -12.20 16.12
N ASP A 263 15.28 -12.61 16.58
CA ASP A 263 15.62 -14.00 16.85
C ASP A 263 15.00 -14.54 18.16
N GLU A 264 15.20 -15.82 18.45
CA GLU A 264 14.67 -16.50 19.64
C GLU A 264 15.23 -15.95 20.97
N LYS A 265 16.30 -15.18 20.92
CA LYS A 265 16.94 -14.53 22.10
C LYS A 265 16.50 -13.07 22.29
N GLY A 266 15.66 -12.56 21.38
CA GLY A 266 15.23 -11.18 21.39
C GLY A 266 16.22 -10.22 20.72
N ASN A 267 17.22 -10.70 19.97
CA ASN A 267 18.12 -9.83 19.22
C ASN A 267 17.48 -9.40 17.89
N VAL A 268 17.70 -8.15 17.51
CA VAL A 268 17.24 -7.64 16.21
C VAL A 268 18.12 -8.20 15.09
N VAL A 269 17.49 -8.86 14.13
CA VAL A 269 18.12 -9.30 12.88
C VAL A 269 17.92 -8.18 11.86
N THR A 270 19.00 -7.46 11.58
CA THR A 270 18.99 -6.30 10.67
C THR A 270 18.91 -6.72 9.21
N GLY A 271 18.62 -5.75 8.31
CA GLY A 271 18.66 -5.98 6.86
C GLY A 271 20.02 -6.51 6.37
N ASP A 272 21.12 -6.08 6.99
CA ASP A 272 22.47 -6.58 6.65
C ASP A 272 22.63 -8.07 7.00
N HIS A 273 22.08 -8.51 8.13
CA HIS A 273 22.05 -9.94 8.46
C HIS A 273 21.22 -10.74 7.47
N ILE A 274 20.07 -10.21 7.03
CA ILE A 274 19.21 -10.86 6.03
C ILE A 274 19.92 -10.95 4.68
N LEU A 275 20.58 -9.88 4.23
CA LEU A 275 21.40 -9.89 3.02
C LEU A 275 22.53 -10.92 3.10
N TYR A 276 23.18 -11.03 4.26
CA TYR A 276 24.22 -12.04 4.49
C TYR A 276 23.67 -13.47 4.37
N ILE A 277 22.50 -13.74 4.96
CA ILE A 277 21.83 -15.05 4.86
C ILE A 277 21.50 -15.38 3.40
N TYR A 278 20.96 -14.43 2.63
CA TYR A 278 20.68 -14.65 1.21
C TYR A 278 21.96 -14.89 0.39
N CYS A 279 23.03 -14.14 0.68
CA CYS A 279 24.33 -14.38 0.02
C CYS A 279 24.85 -15.79 0.29
N LEU A 280 24.74 -16.29 1.54
CA LEU A 280 25.18 -17.64 1.89
C LEU A 280 24.35 -18.71 1.17
N LEU A 281 23.03 -18.57 1.17
CA LEU A 281 22.13 -19.50 0.48
C LEU A 281 22.43 -19.54 -1.02
N TYR A 282 22.54 -18.37 -1.66
CA TYR A 282 22.86 -18.27 -3.08
C TYR A 282 24.20 -18.91 -3.44
N THR A 283 25.24 -18.70 -2.62
CA THR A 283 26.57 -19.25 -2.88
C THR A 283 26.67 -20.74 -2.59
N SER A 284 25.86 -21.29 -1.67
CA SER A 284 25.80 -22.74 -1.43
C SER A 284 25.12 -23.47 -2.58
N ASP A 285 24.00 -22.94 -3.08
CA ASP A 285 23.29 -23.54 -4.22
C ASP A 285 24.15 -23.53 -5.50
N ALA A 286 24.96 -22.46 -5.71
CA ALA A 286 25.87 -22.37 -6.85
C ALA A 286 27.10 -23.31 -6.76
N ALA A 287 27.36 -23.88 -5.58
CA ALA A 287 28.48 -24.83 -5.39
C ALA A 287 28.04 -26.30 -5.59
N ASP A 288 26.73 -26.55 -5.62
CA ASP A 288 26.13 -27.88 -5.83
C ASP A 288 25.72 -28.15 -7.29
N GLU A 289 25.87 -27.16 -8.20
CA GLU A 289 25.78 -27.27 -9.67
C GLU A 289 27.18 -27.43 -10.29
#